data_a1d9fe1d59267572042888ad0f67edf2
#
_entry.id   a1d9fe1d59267572042888ad0f67edf2
#
_cell.length_a   1.000
_cell.length_b   1.000
_cell.length_c   1.000
_cell.angle_alpha   90.00
_cell.angle_beta   90.00
_cell.angle_gamma   90.00
#
_symmetry.space_group_name_H-M   'P 1'
#
loop_
_entity.id
_entity.type
_entity.pdbx_description
1 polymer ?
#
loop_
_entity_poly.entity_id
_entity_poly.type
_entity_poly.pdbx_seq_one_letter_code
_entity_poly.pdbx_strand_id
1 'polypeptide(L)'
;MRKETDAHGKTLRLFGRPLPALSAGAGETEKPDWQQARIRHIEQVLKRVRKLPSGGWHVVAATDTLTDQPRFFTIDGHELAVWKSEGGTTAVINRCPHMGAPLSEGRLRDGVLICPWHGLGIARGEHGKFLDTYDDGVLTWVRFSASKGVDQPLLPVRPKPYIAGVIQFPVRCDPEDIIANRLDPWHGVHFHPHSFARLKVINNVDDVLTVRVAFRAVGSIGVEVDCTFHCPEPNTIVMTIIEGEGKGSVVETHATPICPGRTMVTEATLAASERPVFRRAMRHPRRVRLQIEKRAKGLWAQDRAYAERRYYLRHPELLPEMTGRSTDEPVGKPHPF
;
A
#
# COMPACT_ATOMS: atom_id res chain seq x y z
N MET A 1 10.97 -36.21 12.62
CA MET A 1 10.54 -34.92 13.21
C MET A 1 11.54 -34.54 14.31
N ARG A 2 12.48 -33.63 14.05
CA ARG A 2 13.35 -33.08 15.09
C ARG A 2 12.58 -32.00 15.84
N LYS A 3 12.46 -32.12 17.14
CA LYS A 3 11.91 -31.07 18.04
C LYS A 3 12.95 -29.95 18.08
N GLU A 4 12.63 -28.82 17.52
CA GLU A 4 13.46 -27.61 17.62
C GLU A 4 13.23 -26.99 19.01
N THR A 5 14.30 -26.94 19.80
CA THR A 5 14.34 -26.32 21.12
C THR A 5 15.25 -25.09 21.07
N ASP A 6 15.04 -24.10 21.99
CA ASP A 6 15.94 -22.97 22.16
C ASP A 6 17.33 -23.43 22.68
N ALA A 7 18.27 -22.48 22.83
CA ALA A 7 19.62 -22.74 23.36
C ALA A 7 19.63 -23.37 24.77
N HIS A 8 18.48 -23.46 25.44
CA HIS A 8 18.26 -24.07 26.76
C HIS A 8 17.30 -25.27 26.73
N GLY A 9 16.99 -25.81 25.54
CA GLY A 9 16.16 -27.00 25.39
C GLY A 9 14.65 -26.79 25.62
N LYS A 10 14.16 -25.55 25.72
CA LYS A 10 12.74 -25.24 25.90
C LYS A 10 12.08 -24.89 24.57
N THR A 11 11.01 -25.59 24.24
CA THR A 11 10.17 -25.21 23.11
C THR A 11 9.44 -23.90 23.45
N LEU A 12 9.81 -22.80 22.77
CA LEU A 12 9.11 -21.52 22.89
C LEU A 12 7.65 -21.68 22.42
N ARG A 13 6.71 -21.26 23.24
CA ARG A 13 5.28 -21.33 22.94
C ARG A 13 4.68 -19.92 22.99
N LEU A 14 3.99 -19.52 21.93
CA LEU A 14 3.14 -18.33 21.95
C LEU A 14 1.69 -18.79 22.06
N PHE A 15 1.02 -18.44 23.19
CA PHE A 15 -0.37 -18.85 23.46
C PHE A 15 -0.63 -20.37 23.36
N GLY A 16 0.31 -21.17 23.91
CA GLY A 16 0.15 -22.63 23.98
C GLY A 16 0.56 -23.41 22.73
N ARG A 17 0.82 -22.75 21.58
CA ARG A 17 1.33 -23.41 20.36
C ARG A 17 2.86 -23.24 20.25
N PRO A 18 3.59 -24.29 19.86
CA PRO A 18 5.02 -24.17 19.65
C PRO A 18 5.27 -23.19 18.50
N LEU A 19 6.21 -22.25 18.70
CA LEU A 19 6.71 -21.38 17.67
C LEU A 19 7.93 -22.00 17.02
N PRO A 20 8.02 -22.04 15.71
CA PRO A 20 9.26 -22.44 15.06
C PRO A 20 10.33 -21.41 15.39
N ALA A 21 11.43 -21.88 15.98
CA ALA A 21 12.63 -21.08 16.14
C ALA A 21 13.26 -20.88 14.75
N LEU A 22 13.48 -19.62 14.37
CA LEU A 22 14.23 -19.31 13.16
C LEU A 22 15.71 -19.49 13.48
N SER A 23 16.41 -20.36 12.74
CA SER A 23 17.86 -20.46 12.83
C SER A 23 18.49 -19.11 12.44
N ALA A 24 19.48 -18.65 13.20
CA ALA A 24 20.28 -17.50 12.82
C ALA A 24 20.90 -17.76 11.42
N GLY A 25 20.77 -16.81 10.50
CA GLY A 25 21.31 -16.94 9.14
C GLY A 25 20.44 -17.70 8.14
N ALA A 26 19.20 -18.09 8.50
CA ALA A 26 18.32 -18.85 7.58
C ALA A 26 17.98 -18.08 6.28
N GLY A 27 18.06 -16.75 6.27
CA GLY A 27 17.85 -15.94 5.06
C GLY A 27 19.06 -15.86 4.14
N GLU A 28 20.28 -16.12 4.64
CA GLU A 28 21.52 -16.00 3.85
C GLU A 28 21.83 -17.23 3.00
N THR A 29 21.20 -18.37 3.29
CA THR A 29 21.52 -19.68 2.66
C THR A 29 20.53 -20.10 1.57
N GLU A 30 19.35 -19.50 1.49
CA GLU A 30 18.38 -19.81 0.45
C GLU A 30 18.71 -19.06 -0.83
N LYS A 31 19.08 -19.81 -1.88
CA LYS A 31 19.27 -19.23 -3.21
C LYS A 31 17.91 -18.86 -3.80
N PRO A 32 17.76 -17.65 -4.38
CA PRO A 32 16.55 -17.27 -5.06
C PRO A 32 16.20 -18.26 -6.19
N ASP A 33 14.94 -18.66 -6.28
CA ASP A 33 14.43 -19.34 -7.46
C ASP A 33 14.18 -18.33 -8.57
N TRP A 34 15.25 -17.98 -9.30
CA TRP A 34 15.20 -17.03 -10.39
C TRP A 34 14.29 -17.43 -11.54
N GLN A 35 13.83 -18.69 -11.58
CA GLN A 35 12.88 -19.10 -12.61
C GLN A 35 11.49 -18.56 -12.35
N GLN A 36 11.12 -18.42 -11.09
CA GLN A 36 9.80 -17.94 -10.68
C GLN A 36 9.74 -16.44 -10.38
N ALA A 37 10.87 -15.84 -10.02
CA ALA A 37 10.97 -14.40 -9.68
C ALA A 37 11.90 -13.63 -10.61
N ARG A 38 11.98 -14.02 -11.90
CA ARG A 38 12.79 -13.31 -12.90
C ARG A 38 12.21 -11.95 -13.24
N ILE A 39 13.09 -10.97 -13.43
CA ILE A 39 12.71 -9.63 -13.89
C ILE A 39 11.85 -9.68 -15.16
N ARG A 40 12.17 -10.57 -16.11
CA ARG A 40 11.35 -10.77 -17.33
C ARG A 40 9.93 -11.23 -17.02
N HIS A 41 9.75 -12.02 -15.98
CA HIS A 41 8.42 -12.46 -15.55
C HIS A 41 7.64 -11.30 -14.95
N ILE A 42 8.26 -10.52 -14.07
CA ILE A 42 7.66 -9.29 -13.50
C ILE A 42 7.22 -8.35 -14.62
N GLU A 43 8.08 -8.08 -15.62
CA GLU A 43 7.76 -7.24 -16.77
C GLU A 43 6.61 -7.82 -17.62
N GLN A 44 6.51 -9.13 -17.76
CA GLN A 44 5.40 -9.77 -18.48
C GLN A 44 4.08 -9.61 -17.70
N VAL A 45 4.10 -9.80 -16.37
CA VAL A 45 2.93 -9.58 -15.51
C VAL A 45 2.50 -8.11 -15.61
N LEU A 46 3.41 -7.15 -15.47
CA LEU A 46 3.10 -5.72 -15.59
C LEU A 46 2.45 -5.38 -16.94
N LYS A 47 2.94 -5.96 -18.05
CA LYS A 47 2.34 -5.77 -19.39
C LYS A 47 0.90 -6.28 -19.48
N ARG A 48 0.57 -7.38 -18.78
CA ARG A 48 -0.80 -7.90 -18.73
C ARG A 48 -1.67 -7.07 -17.82
N VAL A 49 -1.19 -6.74 -16.64
CA VAL A 49 -1.88 -5.94 -15.63
C VAL A 49 -2.30 -4.57 -16.18
N ARG A 50 -1.42 -3.91 -16.96
CA ARG A 50 -1.75 -2.64 -17.62
C ARG A 50 -2.96 -2.71 -18.57
N LYS A 51 -3.33 -3.89 -19.03
CA LYS A 51 -4.49 -4.10 -19.93
C LYS A 51 -5.76 -4.41 -19.17
N LEU A 52 -5.68 -4.60 -17.86
CA LEU A 52 -6.86 -4.83 -17.03
C LEU A 52 -7.73 -3.57 -16.97
N PRO A 53 -9.05 -3.73 -16.85
CA PRO A 53 -9.94 -2.60 -16.66
C PRO A 53 -9.68 -1.97 -15.27
N SER A 54 -9.38 -0.67 -15.23
CA SER A 54 -9.20 0.07 -13.96
C SER A 54 -10.51 0.64 -13.42
N GLY A 55 -11.55 0.69 -14.23
CA GLY A 55 -12.77 1.43 -13.89
C GLY A 55 -12.58 2.93 -13.66
N GLY A 56 -11.33 3.43 -13.75
CA GLY A 56 -10.99 4.84 -13.53
C GLY A 56 -11.02 5.28 -12.07
N TRP A 57 -11.12 4.34 -11.14
CA TRP A 57 -11.12 4.62 -9.70
C TRP A 57 -9.70 4.79 -9.16
N HIS A 58 -9.52 5.81 -8.30
CA HIS A 58 -8.26 6.11 -7.62
C HIS A 58 -8.48 6.28 -6.12
N VAL A 59 -7.62 5.70 -5.31
CA VAL A 59 -7.63 5.95 -3.86
C VAL A 59 -7.15 7.38 -3.60
N VAL A 60 -7.92 8.15 -2.84
CA VAL A 60 -7.59 9.51 -2.46
C VAL A 60 -7.10 9.60 -1.01
N ALA A 61 -7.75 8.91 -0.08
CA ALA A 61 -7.42 8.98 1.34
C ALA A 61 -7.86 7.72 2.11
N ALA A 62 -7.31 7.53 3.32
CA ALA A 62 -7.97 6.71 4.32
C ALA A 62 -9.27 7.41 4.76
N THR A 63 -10.38 6.68 4.74
CA THR A 63 -11.72 7.25 5.02
C THR A 63 -11.82 8.01 6.34
N ASP A 64 -11.15 7.52 7.37
CA ASP A 64 -11.20 8.13 8.70
C ASP A 64 -10.31 9.38 8.86
N THR A 65 -9.50 9.70 7.86
CA THR A 65 -8.69 10.94 7.84
C THR A 65 -9.42 12.13 7.23
N LEU A 66 -10.53 11.89 6.54
CA LEU A 66 -11.36 12.93 5.99
C LEU A 66 -12.30 13.48 7.06
N THR A 67 -12.49 14.80 7.02
CA THR A 67 -13.42 15.55 7.88
C THR A 67 -14.44 16.30 7.02
N ASP A 68 -15.29 17.05 7.65
CA ASP A 68 -16.21 17.98 7.02
C ASP A 68 -15.53 19.23 6.39
N GLN A 69 -14.21 19.38 6.60
CA GLN A 69 -13.44 20.46 5.96
C GLN A 69 -12.87 19.98 4.62
N PRO A 70 -12.99 20.79 3.56
CA PRO A 70 -12.39 20.47 2.26
C PRO A 70 -10.87 20.35 2.39
N ARG A 71 -10.31 19.30 1.82
CA ARG A 71 -8.87 19.04 1.79
C ARG A 71 -8.39 18.95 0.35
N PHE A 72 -7.19 19.45 0.12
CA PHE A 72 -6.51 19.41 -1.16
C PHE A 72 -5.91 18.03 -1.44
N PHE A 73 -6.11 17.53 -2.66
CA PHE A 73 -5.45 16.33 -3.20
C PHE A 73 -5.09 16.55 -4.66
N THR A 74 -4.11 15.80 -5.15
CA THR A 74 -3.76 15.77 -6.57
C THR A 74 -3.78 14.33 -7.07
N ILE A 75 -4.49 14.07 -8.16
CA ILE A 75 -4.55 12.77 -8.83
C ILE A 75 -4.42 12.99 -10.33
N ASP A 76 -3.42 12.32 -10.93
CA ASP A 76 -3.12 12.40 -12.36
C ASP A 76 -3.07 13.84 -12.91
N GLY A 77 -2.39 14.73 -12.17
CA GLY A 77 -2.26 16.15 -12.49
C GLY A 77 -3.51 16.99 -12.22
N HIS A 78 -4.61 16.41 -11.77
CA HIS A 78 -5.83 17.12 -11.41
C HIS A 78 -5.87 17.46 -9.92
N GLU A 79 -6.08 18.73 -9.63
CA GLU A 79 -6.31 19.18 -8.26
C GLU A 79 -7.76 18.94 -7.83
N LEU A 80 -7.94 18.41 -6.62
CA LEU A 80 -9.24 18.08 -6.04
C LEU A 80 -9.42 18.74 -4.68
N ALA A 81 -10.64 19.13 -4.37
CA ALA A 81 -11.12 19.37 -3.01
C ALA A 81 -12.03 18.22 -2.59
N VAL A 82 -11.72 17.55 -1.48
CA VAL A 82 -12.44 16.37 -0.98
C VAL A 82 -12.78 16.54 0.49
N TRP A 83 -14.00 16.19 0.88
CA TRP A 83 -14.48 16.28 2.27
C TRP A 83 -15.57 15.26 2.57
N LYS A 84 -15.86 15.04 3.85
CA LYS A 84 -17.04 14.28 4.30
C LYS A 84 -18.27 15.16 4.28
N SER A 85 -19.37 14.62 3.80
CA SER A 85 -20.70 15.21 3.82
C SER A 85 -21.72 14.24 4.42
N GLU A 86 -22.92 14.68 4.73
CA GLU A 86 -24.00 13.83 5.30
C GLU A 86 -24.33 12.60 4.42
N GLY A 87 -24.18 12.74 3.09
CA GLY A 87 -24.41 11.66 2.12
C GLY A 87 -23.17 10.81 1.81
N GLY A 88 -22.07 10.95 2.54
CA GLY A 88 -20.79 10.26 2.29
C GLY A 88 -19.67 11.22 1.95
N THR A 89 -18.73 10.81 1.10
CA THR A 89 -17.64 11.68 0.65
C THR A 89 -18.04 12.48 -0.59
N THR A 90 -17.63 13.73 -0.66
CA THR A 90 -17.78 14.60 -1.83
C THR A 90 -16.42 15.01 -2.36
N ALA A 91 -16.26 15.00 -3.68
CA ALA A 91 -15.08 15.47 -4.37
C ALA A 91 -15.46 16.40 -5.53
N VAL A 92 -14.69 17.48 -5.70
CA VAL A 92 -14.87 18.44 -6.80
C VAL A 92 -13.49 18.83 -7.34
N ILE A 93 -13.41 19.16 -8.62
CA ILE A 93 -12.18 19.78 -9.17
C ILE A 93 -11.89 21.07 -8.38
N ASN A 94 -10.65 21.20 -7.88
CA ASN A 94 -10.23 22.27 -6.97
C ASN A 94 -10.11 23.64 -7.67
N ARG A 95 -11.10 24.00 -8.46
CA ARG A 95 -11.09 25.23 -9.24
C ARG A 95 -12.49 25.85 -9.28
N CYS A 96 -12.61 27.03 -8.68
CA CYS A 96 -13.85 27.79 -8.74
C CYS A 96 -14.15 28.23 -10.20
N PRO A 97 -15.36 28.00 -10.71
CA PRO A 97 -15.72 28.34 -12.08
C PRO A 97 -15.71 29.85 -12.37
N HIS A 98 -15.78 30.70 -11.32
CA HIS A 98 -15.74 32.16 -11.49
C HIS A 98 -14.35 32.64 -11.90
N MET A 99 -13.36 32.54 -11.01
CA MET A 99 -11.99 33.10 -11.22
C MET A 99 -10.90 32.11 -10.83
N GLY A 100 -11.20 30.82 -10.71
CA GLY A 100 -10.21 29.77 -10.50
C GLY A 100 -9.68 29.64 -9.07
N ALA A 101 -10.34 30.24 -8.07
CA ALA A 101 -9.95 30.09 -6.66
C ALA A 101 -9.85 28.61 -6.25
N PRO A 102 -8.87 28.25 -5.38
CA PRO A 102 -8.76 26.89 -4.86
C PRO A 102 -9.92 26.59 -3.90
N LEU A 103 -10.80 25.68 -4.30
CA LEU A 103 -11.99 25.32 -3.53
C LEU A 103 -11.66 24.57 -2.22
N SER A 104 -10.48 23.95 -2.15
CA SER A 104 -9.97 23.30 -0.93
C SER A 104 -9.68 24.31 0.21
N GLU A 105 -9.57 25.58 -0.09
CA GLU A 105 -9.43 26.67 0.90
C GLU A 105 -10.80 27.27 1.29
N GLY A 106 -11.88 26.75 0.70
CA GLY A 106 -13.24 27.15 1.00
C GLY A 106 -13.73 26.61 2.35
N ARG A 107 -14.97 26.93 2.68
CA ARG A 107 -15.66 26.40 3.87
C ARG A 107 -17.03 25.87 3.51
N LEU A 108 -17.50 24.89 4.25
CA LEU A 108 -18.87 24.40 4.12
C LEU A 108 -19.82 25.30 4.94
N ARG A 109 -20.96 25.63 4.35
CA ARG A 109 -22.08 26.29 4.98
C ARG A 109 -23.37 25.64 4.51
N ASP A 110 -24.10 25.06 5.44
CA ASP A 110 -25.37 24.37 5.16
C ASP A 110 -25.24 23.31 4.03
N GLY A 111 -24.11 22.55 4.05
CA GLY A 111 -23.80 21.52 3.04
C GLY A 111 -23.28 22.05 1.69
N VAL A 112 -23.24 23.37 1.50
CA VAL A 112 -22.72 24.02 0.30
C VAL A 112 -21.28 24.47 0.51
N LEU A 113 -20.38 24.17 -0.43
CA LEU A 113 -19.01 24.65 -0.42
C LEU A 113 -18.97 26.12 -0.89
N ILE A 114 -18.50 27.00 -0.03
CA ILE A 114 -18.40 28.43 -0.30
C ILE A 114 -16.98 28.78 -0.76
N CYS A 115 -16.87 29.33 -1.97
CA CYS A 115 -15.61 29.75 -2.57
C CYS A 115 -14.92 30.82 -1.68
N PRO A 116 -13.60 30.70 -1.41
CA PRO A 116 -12.90 31.59 -0.47
C PRO A 116 -12.77 33.03 -0.99
N TRP A 117 -12.78 33.26 -2.32
CA TRP A 117 -12.53 34.60 -2.85
C TRP A 117 -13.79 35.48 -2.89
N HIS A 118 -14.90 34.98 -3.44
CA HIS A 118 -16.08 35.83 -3.66
C HIS A 118 -17.38 35.28 -3.04
N GLY A 119 -17.27 34.20 -2.26
CA GLY A 119 -18.44 33.64 -1.59
C GLY A 119 -19.41 32.87 -2.51
N LEU A 120 -18.99 32.54 -3.77
CA LEU A 120 -19.82 31.75 -4.64
C LEU A 120 -20.10 30.37 -4.01
N GLY A 121 -21.38 29.98 -3.94
CA GLY A 121 -21.79 28.65 -3.53
C GLY A 121 -21.50 27.64 -4.63
N ILE A 122 -20.85 26.53 -4.29
CA ILE A 122 -20.51 25.45 -5.20
C ILE A 122 -21.41 24.26 -4.86
N ALA A 123 -22.44 24.06 -5.66
CA ALA A 123 -23.41 22.99 -5.48
C ALA A 123 -23.41 22.05 -6.69
N ARG A 124 -23.66 20.75 -6.42
CA ARG A 124 -23.75 19.72 -7.48
C ARG A 124 -24.92 20.05 -8.43
N GLY A 125 -24.63 20.03 -9.73
CA GLY A 125 -25.61 20.34 -10.77
C GLY A 125 -25.73 21.82 -11.13
N GLU A 126 -25.18 22.72 -10.34
CA GLU A 126 -25.21 24.18 -10.62
C GLU A 126 -23.82 24.71 -10.96
N HIS A 127 -22.87 24.55 -10.04
CA HIS A 127 -21.52 25.07 -10.17
C HIS A 127 -20.48 24.04 -9.78
N GLY A 128 -19.34 24.05 -10.47
CA GLY A 128 -18.22 23.15 -10.20
C GLY A 128 -18.35 21.78 -10.88
N LYS A 129 -17.22 21.12 -11.11
CA LYS A 129 -17.15 19.77 -11.67
C LYS A 129 -16.98 18.77 -10.52
N PHE A 130 -18.08 18.18 -10.09
CA PHE A 130 -18.10 17.10 -9.11
C PHE A 130 -17.69 15.78 -9.72
N LEU A 131 -17.01 14.96 -8.92
CA LEU A 131 -16.55 13.63 -9.30
C LEU A 131 -17.39 12.55 -8.62
N ASP A 132 -17.36 11.35 -9.18
CA ASP A 132 -17.90 10.17 -8.51
C ASP A 132 -16.99 9.82 -7.34
N THR A 133 -17.58 9.46 -6.22
CA THR A 133 -16.89 9.06 -5.00
C THR A 133 -17.43 7.73 -4.50
N TYR A 134 -16.56 6.95 -3.88
CA TYR A 134 -16.92 5.72 -3.21
C TYR A 134 -16.15 5.61 -1.89
N ASP A 135 -16.84 5.20 -0.82
CA ASP A 135 -16.26 4.97 0.50
C ASP A 135 -16.49 3.49 0.85
N ASP A 136 -15.40 2.73 0.97
CA ASP A 136 -15.46 1.31 1.28
C ASP A 136 -15.33 1.01 2.79
N GLY A 137 -15.35 2.08 3.62
CA GLY A 137 -15.18 2.03 5.07
C GLY A 137 -13.73 2.03 5.55
N VAL A 138 -12.76 1.84 4.65
CA VAL A 138 -11.31 1.89 4.91
C VAL A 138 -10.66 2.96 4.06
N LEU A 139 -10.97 2.97 2.76
CA LEU A 139 -10.42 3.87 1.76
C LEU A 139 -11.54 4.67 1.08
N THR A 140 -11.23 5.91 0.76
CA THR A 140 -12.05 6.78 -0.08
C THR A 140 -11.48 6.83 -1.48
N TRP A 141 -12.35 6.66 -2.46
CA TRP A 141 -12.04 6.60 -3.87
C TRP A 141 -12.72 7.72 -4.64
N VAL A 142 -12.09 8.14 -5.73
CA VAL A 142 -12.67 9.08 -6.69
C VAL A 142 -12.49 8.57 -8.11
N ARG A 143 -13.41 9.01 -9.02
CA ARG A 143 -13.37 8.68 -10.44
C ARG A 143 -13.64 9.93 -11.27
N PHE A 144 -12.80 10.16 -12.29
CA PHE A 144 -12.91 11.34 -13.16
C PHE A 144 -13.96 11.19 -14.26
N SER A 145 -14.15 9.96 -14.75
CA SER A 145 -15.12 9.65 -15.80
C SER A 145 -15.71 8.26 -15.58
N ALA A 146 -17.01 8.12 -15.80
CA ALA A 146 -17.66 6.84 -15.71
C ALA A 146 -17.15 5.91 -16.83
N SER A 147 -16.62 4.75 -16.46
CA SER A 147 -16.37 3.65 -17.39
C SER A 147 -17.58 2.75 -17.43
N LYS A 148 -18.05 2.39 -18.63
CA LYS A 148 -19.21 1.50 -18.75
C LYS A 148 -18.98 0.18 -18.01
N GLY A 149 -19.92 -0.17 -17.13
CA GLY A 149 -19.93 -1.47 -16.45
C GLY A 149 -19.08 -1.59 -15.19
N VAL A 150 -18.47 -0.50 -14.71
CA VAL A 150 -17.69 -0.50 -13.45
C VAL A 150 -18.18 0.62 -12.54
N ASP A 151 -19.21 0.35 -11.75
CA ASP A 151 -19.85 1.36 -10.89
C ASP A 151 -19.11 1.54 -9.54
N GLN A 152 -18.28 0.59 -9.15
CA GLN A 152 -17.54 0.58 -7.90
C GLN A 152 -16.07 0.15 -8.13
N PRO A 153 -15.14 0.53 -7.24
CA PRO A 153 -13.77 0.02 -7.28
C PRO A 153 -13.73 -1.51 -7.17
N LEU A 154 -12.72 -2.13 -7.78
CA LEU A 154 -12.46 -3.55 -7.63
C LEU A 154 -11.80 -3.80 -6.26
N LEU A 155 -12.61 -4.18 -5.29
CA LEU A 155 -12.16 -4.47 -3.93
C LEU A 155 -11.79 -5.95 -3.78
N PRO A 156 -10.70 -6.29 -3.07
CA PRO A 156 -10.42 -7.66 -2.68
C PRO A 156 -11.42 -8.16 -1.64
N VAL A 157 -11.47 -9.48 -1.47
CA VAL A 157 -12.22 -10.07 -0.35
C VAL A 157 -11.51 -9.74 0.95
N ARG A 158 -12.15 -8.95 1.81
CA ARG A 158 -11.63 -8.53 3.11
C ARG A 158 -12.13 -9.43 4.23
N PRO A 159 -11.29 -9.76 5.22
CA PRO A 159 -11.70 -10.57 6.37
C PRO A 159 -12.75 -9.85 7.22
N LYS A 160 -13.52 -10.61 8.01
CA LYS A 160 -14.42 -10.05 9.03
C LYS A 160 -14.37 -10.94 10.27
N PRO A 161 -14.08 -10.41 11.47
CA PRO A 161 -13.67 -9.01 11.77
C PRO A 161 -12.20 -8.73 11.43
N TYR A 162 -11.84 -7.46 11.27
CA TYR A 162 -10.46 -7.01 11.04
C TYR A 162 -10.11 -5.76 11.86
N ILE A 163 -8.80 -5.49 11.96
CA ILE A 163 -8.27 -4.18 12.36
C ILE A 163 -7.53 -3.61 11.16
N ALA A 164 -7.94 -2.44 10.69
CA ALA A 164 -7.29 -1.77 9.57
C ALA A 164 -6.24 -0.76 10.04
N GLY A 165 -5.07 -0.78 9.41
CA GLY A 165 -4.07 0.28 9.46
C GLY A 165 -3.80 0.77 8.04
N VAL A 166 -3.81 2.09 7.82
CA VAL A 166 -3.59 2.70 6.52
C VAL A 166 -2.45 3.70 6.60
N ILE A 167 -1.53 3.61 5.64
CA ILE A 167 -0.47 4.58 5.46
C ILE A 167 -0.51 5.17 4.05
N GLN A 168 -0.13 6.43 3.92
CA GLN A 168 0.02 7.12 2.64
C GLN A 168 1.31 7.93 2.63
N PHE A 169 2.02 7.92 1.50
CA PHE A 169 3.21 8.75 1.29
C PHE A 169 3.53 8.86 -0.21
N PRO A 170 4.08 10.00 -0.66
CA PRO A 170 4.50 10.18 -2.03
C PRO A 170 5.86 9.54 -2.31
N VAL A 171 6.02 8.99 -3.52
CA VAL A 171 7.26 8.42 -4.05
C VAL A 171 7.55 9.01 -5.43
N ARG A 172 8.83 9.23 -5.75
CA ARG A 172 9.28 9.65 -7.08
C ARG A 172 9.40 8.46 -8.02
N CYS A 173 8.28 8.02 -8.56
CA CYS A 173 8.23 6.91 -9.50
C CYS A 173 6.88 6.90 -10.22
N ASP A 174 6.75 6.04 -11.22
CA ASP A 174 5.46 5.74 -11.83
C ASP A 174 4.74 4.64 -11.02
N PRO A 175 3.39 4.52 -11.13
CA PRO A 175 2.62 3.48 -10.43
C PRO A 175 3.17 2.06 -10.66
N GLU A 176 3.62 1.75 -11.86
CA GLU A 176 4.18 0.43 -12.19
C GLU A 176 5.43 0.04 -11.39
N ASP A 177 6.22 1.02 -10.91
CA ASP A 177 7.41 0.73 -10.11
C ASP A 177 7.03 0.23 -8.72
N ILE A 178 5.90 0.71 -8.19
CA ILE A 178 5.32 0.23 -6.94
C ILE A 178 4.80 -1.20 -7.11
N ILE A 179 4.08 -1.47 -8.20
CA ILE A 179 3.56 -2.81 -8.49
C ILE A 179 4.71 -3.79 -8.72
N ALA A 180 5.76 -3.37 -9.45
CA ALA A 180 6.95 -4.20 -9.68
C ALA A 180 7.68 -4.56 -8.38
N ASN A 181 7.82 -3.63 -7.45
CA ASN A 181 8.40 -3.90 -6.13
C ASN A 181 7.63 -5.02 -5.41
N ARG A 182 6.31 -4.96 -5.42
CA ARG A 182 5.46 -5.98 -4.76
C ARG A 182 5.40 -7.32 -5.49
N LEU A 183 5.66 -7.35 -6.79
CA LEU A 183 5.78 -8.58 -7.59
C LEU A 183 7.17 -9.24 -7.47
N ASP A 184 8.14 -8.56 -6.85
CA ASP A 184 9.46 -9.11 -6.55
C ASP A 184 9.51 -9.65 -5.12
N PRO A 185 9.36 -10.97 -4.91
CA PRO A 185 9.32 -11.52 -3.56
C PRO A 185 10.70 -11.57 -2.90
N TRP A 186 11.77 -11.65 -3.71
CA TRP A 186 13.11 -11.94 -3.19
C TRP A 186 13.78 -10.74 -2.50
N HIS A 187 13.43 -9.51 -2.86
CA HIS A 187 13.97 -8.35 -2.16
C HIS A 187 13.60 -8.37 -0.66
N GLY A 188 12.43 -8.92 -0.31
CA GLY A 188 11.93 -8.95 1.06
C GLY A 188 12.94 -9.54 2.06
N VAL A 189 13.59 -10.66 1.73
CA VAL A 189 14.57 -11.33 2.63
C VAL A 189 15.88 -10.58 2.70
N HIS A 190 16.39 -10.08 1.57
CA HIS A 190 17.70 -9.44 1.48
C HIS A 190 17.67 -7.96 1.84
N PHE A 191 16.59 -7.27 1.48
CA PHE A 191 16.44 -5.84 1.69
C PHE A 191 15.81 -5.49 3.05
N HIS A 192 14.97 -6.41 3.57
CA HIS A 192 14.29 -6.26 4.87
C HIS A 192 14.62 -7.40 5.86
N PRO A 193 15.89 -7.71 6.13
CA PRO A 193 16.26 -8.87 6.96
C PRO A 193 15.75 -8.77 8.41
N HIS A 194 15.40 -7.55 8.86
CA HIS A 194 14.77 -7.33 10.17
C HIS A 194 13.31 -7.74 10.24
N SER A 195 12.62 -7.84 9.10
CA SER A 195 11.19 -8.19 9.01
C SER A 195 10.97 -9.59 8.48
N PHE A 196 11.82 -10.05 7.56
CA PHE A 196 11.69 -11.35 6.90
C PHE A 196 12.91 -12.22 7.24
N ALA A 197 12.68 -13.52 7.48
CA ALA A 197 13.73 -14.46 7.80
C ALA A 197 13.95 -15.47 6.68
N ARG A 198 12.88 -15.95 6.06
CA ARG A 198 12.92 -16.91 4.95
C ARG A 198 11.81 -16.59 3.98
N LEU A 199 12.07 -16.87 2.70
CA LEU A 199 11.07 -16.77 1.66
C LEU A 199 11.29 -17.88 0.64
N LYS A 200 10.22 -18.54 0.22
CA LYS A 200 10.20 -19.53 -0.86
C LYS A 200 9.04 -19.23 -1.79
N VAL A 201 9.32 -19.13 -3.07
CA VAL A 201 8.25 -19.09 -4.08
C VAL A 201 7.69 -20.49 -4.25
N ILE A 202 6.38 -20.65 -4.01
CA ILE A 202 5.69 -21.94 -4.14
C ILE A 202 5.28 -22.15 -5.58
N ASN A 203 4.56 -21.18 -6.15
CA ASN A 203 4.15 -21.20 -7.56
C ASN A 203 3.87 -19.77 -8.07
N ASN A 204 3.67 -19.68 -9.38
CA ASN A 204 3.19 -18.48 -10.03
C ASN A 204 2.32 -18.92 -11.22
N VAL A 205 1.03 -18.99 -10.99
CA VAL A 205 0.03 -19.48 -11.93
C VAL A 205 -1.04 -18.42 -12.13
N ASP A 206 -1.44 -18.16 -13.37
CA ASP A 206 -2.47 -17.19 -13.75
C ASP A 206 -2.23 -15.77 -13.14
N ASP A 207 -0.95 -15.34 -13.13
CA ASP A 207 -0.51 -14.07 -12.54
C ASP A 207 -0.76 -13.95 -11.01
N VAL A 208 -1.02 -15.07 -10.36
CA VAL A 208 -1.07 -15.17 -8.90
C VAL A 208 0.25 -15.77 -8.40
N LEU A 209 1.07 -14.93 -7.79
CA LEU A 209 2.32 -15.36 -7.15
C LEU A 209 2.01 -15.88 -5.75
N THR A 210 2.38 -17.13 -5.46
CA THR A 210 2.24 -17.74 -4.12
C THR A 210 3.62 -17.91 -3.49
N VAL A 211 3.78 -17.36 -2.30
CA VAL A 211 5.03 -17.45 -1.55
C VAL A 211 4.79 -17.95 -0.13
N ARG A 212 5.75 -18.73 0.38
CA ARG A 212 5.89 -19.03 1.80
C ARG A 212 6.90 -18.08 2.40
N VAL A 213 6.52 -17.35 3.42
CA VAL A 213 7.38 -16.36 4.06
C VAL A 213 7.36 -16.53 5.58
N ALA A 214 8.52 -16.41 6.21
CA ALA A 214 8.64 -16.35 7.66
C ALA A 214 8.88 -14.91 8.09
N PHE A 215 7.89 -14.31 8.74
CA PHE A 215 8.00 -12.98 9.35
C PHE A 215 8.71 -13.08 10.71
N ARG A 216 9.64 -12.17 10.99
CA ARG A 216 10.22 -12.02 12.33
C ARG A 216 9.20 -11.39 13.28
N ALA A 217 8.86 -12.10 14.36
CA ALA A 217 7.94 -11.61 15.36
C ALA A 217 8.69 -10.92 16.51
N VAL A 218 9.58 -11.66 17.22
CA VAL A 218 10.43 -11.15 18.30
C VAL A 218 11.74 -11.94 18.30
N GLY A 219 12.87 -11.29 18.19
CA GLY A 219 14.19 -11.93 18.20
C GLY A 219 14.33 -13.03 17.14
N SER A 220 14.63 -14.27 17.54
CA SER A 220 14.73 -15.44 16.66
C SER A 220 13.40 -16.14 16.39
N ILE A 221 12.29 -15.61 16.90
CA ILE A 221 10.95 -16.21 16.71
C ILE A 221 10.34 -15.67 15.44
N GLY A 222 9.93 -16.56 14.54
CA GLY A 222 9.24 -16.23 13.30
C GLY A 222 7.86 -16.86 13.21
N VAL A 223 7.04 -16.25 12.37
CA VAL A 223 5.72 -16.76 12.01
C VAL A 223 5.75 -17.05 10.52
N GLU A 224 5.62 -18.33 10.16
CA GLU A 224 5.57 -18.76 8.77
C GLU A 224 4.13 -18.74 8.27
N VAL A 225 3.93 -18.16 7.09
CA VAL A 225 2.64 -18.06 6.40
C VAL A 225 2.82 -18.31 4.91
N ASP A 226 1.75 -18.79 4.28
CA ASP A 226 1.64 -18.78 2.82
C ASP A 226 0.76 -17.58 2.42
N CYS A 227 1.24 -16.81 1.47
CA CYS A 227 0.48 -15.67 0.95
C CYS A 227 0.53 -15.62 -0.57
N THR A 228 -0.53 -15.06 -1.12
CA THR A 228 -0.66 -14.80 -2.57
C THR A 228 -0.51 -13.32 -2.84
N PHE A 229 0.03 -13.01 -4.02
CA PHE A 229 0.07 -11.65 -4.58
C PHE A 229 -0.60 -11.67 -5.95
N HIS A 230 -1.53 -10.77 -6.18
CA HIS A 230 -2.18 -10.59 -7.48
C HIS A 230 -2.59 -9.14 -7.70
N CYS A 231 -2.75 -8.76 -8.96
CA CYS A 231 -3.18 -7.42 -9.34
C CYS A 231 -4.61 -7.49 -9.88
N PRO A 232 -5.63 -7.00 -9.17
CA PRO A 232 -7.00 -6.95 -9.68
C PRO A 232 -7.19 -5.88 -10.77
N GLU A 233 -6.32 -4.86 -10.76
CA GLU A 233 -6.32 -3.72 -11.69
C GLU A 233 -4.91 -3.16 -11.87
N PRO A 234 -4.66 -2.20 -12.81
CA PRO A 234 -3.32 -1.75 -13.15
C PRO A 234 -2.51 -1.13 -12.00
N ASN A 235 -3.17 -0.44 -11.07
CA ASN A 235 -2.52 0.34 -10.03
C ASN A 235 -2.70 -0.25 -8.62
N THR A 236 -3.17 -1.49 -8.55
CA THR A 236 -3.42 -2.17 -7.27
C THR A 236 -2.80 -3.55 -7.26
N ILE A 237 -2.11 -3.87 -6.18
CA ILE A 237 -1.65 -5.23 -5.88
C ILE A 237 -2.13 -5.63 -4.48
N VAL A 238 -2.62 -6.84 -4.36
CA VAL A 238 -3.21 -7.38 -3.15
C VAL A 238 -2.40 -8.58 -2.69
N MET A 239 -1.94 -8.54 -1.45
CA MET A 239 -1.38 -9.69 -0.74
C MET A 239 -2.46 -10.26 0.19
N THR A 240 -2.67 -11.58 0.15
CA THR A 240 -3.60 -12.28 1.05
C THR A 240 -2.88 -13.44 1.74
N ILE A 241 -2.97 -13.53 3.06
CA ILE A 241 -2.50 -14.68 3.81
C ILE A 241 -3.51 -15.82 3.63
N ILE A 242 -3.10 -16.89 2.93
CA ILE A 242 -3.96 -18.04 2.61
C ILE A 242 -3.79 -19.19 3.60
N GLU A 243 -2.64 -19.28 4.28
CA GLU A 243 -2.36 -20.30 5.28
C GLU A 243 -1.45 -19.76 6.38
N GLY A 244 -1.59 -20.29 7.60
CA GLY A 244 -0.81 -19.92 8.76
C GLY A 244 -1.46 -18.86 9.65
N GLU A 245 -0.63 -18.14 10.43
CA GLU A 245 -1.12 -17.11 11.37
C GLU A 245 -1.64 -15.89 10.63
N GLY A 246 -2.82 -15.43 11.00
CA GLY A 246 -3.46 -14.30 10.35
C GLY A 246 -4.13 -14.67 9.01
N LYS A 247 -4.42 -15.95 8.78
CA LYS A 247 -5.16 -16.40 7.60
C LYS A 247 -6.37 -15.52 7.33
N GLY A 248 -6.53 -15.10 6.08
CA GLY A 248 -7.54 -14.16 5.63
C GLY A 248 -7.12 -12.68 5.74
N SER A 249 -6.03 -12.35 6.43
CA SER A 249 -5.51 -10.97 6.44
C SER A 249 -5.11 -10.54 5.02
N VAL A 250 -5.37 -9.26 4.73
CA VAL A 250 -5.14 -8.66 3.41
C VAL A 250 -4.26 -7.42 3.55
N VAL A 251 -3.33 -7.26 2.63
CA VAL A 251 -2.59 -6.00 2.42
C VAL A 251 -2.86 -5.53 1.01
N GLU A 252 -3.53 -4.41 0.90
CA GLU A 252 -3.82 -3.73 -0.35
C GLU A 252 -2.79 -2.63 -0.56
N THR A 253 -2.11 -2.63 -1.69
CA THR A 253 -1.19 -1.56 -2.08
C THR A 253 -1.75 -0.88 -3.34
N HIS A 254 -2.07 0.39 -3.22
CA HIS A 254 -2.60 1.22 -4.29
C HIS A 254 -1.57 2.27 -4.69
N ALA A 255 -1.29 2.36 -5.98
CA ALA A 255 -0.35 3.28 -6.58
C ALA A 255 -1.11 4.36 -7.36
N THR A 256 -1.56 5.42 -6.67
CA THR A 256 -2.32 6.51 -7.29
C THR A 256 -1.36 7.51 -7.93
N PRO A 257 -1.42 7.77 -9.25
CA PRO A 257 -0.57 8.78 -9.87
C PRO A 257 -0.91 10.17 -9.33
N ILE A 258 0.10 10.93 -8.88
CA ILE A 258 -0.05 12.35 -8.53
C ILE A 258 0.12 13.19 -9.79
N CYS A 259 1.24 13.00 -10.47
CA CYS A 259 1.61 13.57 -11.77
C CYS A 259 2.71 12.68 -12.38
N PRO A 260 3.14 12.88 -13.62
CA PRO A 260 4.22 12.10 -14.21
C PRO A 260 5.45 12.03 -13.29
N GLY A 261 5.94 10.82 -13.02
CA GLY A 261 7.07 10.56 -12.14
C GLY A 261 6.81 10.75 -10.65
N ARG A 262 5.56 10.90 -10.23
CA ARG A 262 5.17 10.97 -8.80
C ARG A 262 3.92 10.16 -8.52
N THR A 263 4.03 9.25 -7.58
CA THR A 263 2.95 8.34 -7.18
C THR A 263 2.66 8.48 -5.69
N MET A 264 1.39 8.54 -5.31
CA MET A 264 0.95 8.34 -3.93
C MET A 264 0.79 6.84 -3.68
N VAL A 265 1.58 6.30 -2.78
CA VAL A 265 1.40 4.94 -2.29
C VAL A 265 0.42 4.96 -1.13
N THR A 266 -0.65 4.18 -1.24
CA THR A 266 -1.57 3.90 -0.14
C THR A 266 -1.49 2.42 0.17
N GLU A 267 -1.06 2.06 1.37
CA GLU A 267 -1.13 0.68 1.85
C GLU A 267 -2.17 0.56 2.94
N ALA A 268 -3.16 -0.31 2.73
CA ALA A 268 -4.16 -0.69 3.70
C ALA A 268 -3.92 -2.13 4.14
N THR A 269 -3.54 -2.32 5.39
CA THR A 269 -3.39 -3.64 6.02
C THR A 269 -4.64 -3.94 6.85
N LEU A 270 -5.37 -4.99 6.46
CA LEU A 270 -6.54 -5.48 7.18
C LEU A 270 -6.17 -6.78 7.89
N ALA A 271 -5.77 -6.65 9.15
CA ALA A 271 -5.33 -7.78 9.96
C ALA A 271 -6.52 -8.51 10.58
N ALA A 272 -6.50 -9.84 10.45
CA ALA A 272 -7.45 -10.76 11.08
C ALA A 272 -6.68 -11.89 11.76
N SER A 273 -7.26 -12.50 12.77
CA SER A 273 -6.76 -13.74 13.39
C SER A 273 -7.86 -14.39 14.22
N GLU A 274 -7.89 -15.71 14.18
CA GLU A 274 -8.82 -16.50 15.01
C GLU A 274 -8.34 -16.64 16.46
N ARG A 275 -7.14 -16.16 16.80
CA ARG A 275 -6.57 -16.31 18.13
C ARG A 275 -7.33 -15.50 19.19
N PRO A 276 -7.54 -16.06 20.40
CA PRO A 276 -8.21 -15.34 21.49
C PRO A 276 -7.52 -14.01 21.84
N VAL A 277 -6.20 -13.94 21.70
CA VAL A 277 -5.44 -12.72 21.96
C VAL A 277 -5.76 -11.62 20.96
N PHE A 278 -5.98 -11.97 19.69
CA PHE A 278 -6.40 -11.00 18.69
C PHE A 278 -7.80 -10.47 18.99
N ARG A 279 -8.74 -11.35 19.38
CA ARG A 279 -10.07 -10.92 19.85
C ARG A 279 -9.99 -9.98 21.05
N ARG A 280 -9.05 -10.21 21.98
CA ARG A 280 -8.79 -9.28 23.08
C ARG A 280 -8.18 -7.97 22.59
N ALA A 281 -7.28 -8.00 21.64
CA ALA A 281 -6.67 -6.82 21.03
C ALA A 281 -7.69 -5.95 20.27
N MET A 282 -8.76 -6.56 19.73
CA MET A 282 -9.88 -5.84 19.11
C MET A 282 -10.64 -4.93 20.09
N ARG A 283 -10.47 -5.08 21.40
CA ARG A 283 -10.98 -4.13 22.41
C ARG A 283 -10.19 -2.83 22.44
N HIS A 284 -8.97 -2.83 21.89
CA HIS A 284 -8.08 -1.68 21.83
C HIS A 284 -7.52 -1.50 20.39
N PRO A 285 -8.39 -1.35 19.39
CA PRO A 285 -8.00 -1.39 17.98
C PRO A 285 -6.99 -0.30 17.61
N ARG A 286 -7.05 0.87 18.25
CA ARG A 286 -6.11 1.98 18.02
C ARG A 286 -4.65 1.59 18.26
N ARG A 287 -4.35 0.80 19.32
CA ARG A 287 -2.96 0.37 19.60
C ARG A 287 -2.44 -0.59 18.56
N VAL A 288 -3.27 -1.54 18.15
CA VAL A 288 -2.92 -2.51 17.09
C VAL A 288 -2.73 -1.80 15.76
N ARG A 289 -3.65 -0.90 15.40
CA ARG A 289 -3.55 -0.05 14.22
C ARG A 289 -2.21 0.70 14.16
N LEU A 290 -1.83 1.41 15.22
CA LEU A 290 -0.57 2.15 15.28
C LEU A 290 0.66 1.23 15.07
N GLN A 291 0.61 -0.02 15.56
CA GLN A 291 1.70 -0.98 15.34
C GLN A 291 1.75 -1.45 13.88
N ILE A 292 0.59 -1.69 13.26
CA ILE A 292 0.48 -2.04 11.84
C ILE A 292 1.08 -0.89 11.00
N GLU A 293 0.60 0.33 11.21
CA GLU A 293 1.06 1.51 10.49
C GLU A 293 2.55 1.79 10.67
N LYS A 294 3.08 1.63 11.90
CA LYS A 294 4.51 1.78 12.18
C LYS A 294 5.36 0.77 11.40
N ARG A 295 4.94 -0.51 11.37
CA ARG A 295 5.65 -1.55 10.61
C ARG A 295 5.60 -1.29 9.10
N ALA A 296 4.43 -0.96 8.58
CA ALA A 296 4.26 -0.63 7.17
C ALA A 296 5.13 0.57 6.77
N LYS A 297 5.14 1.65 7.57
CA LYS A 297 6.03 2.81 7.34
C LYS A 297 7.50 2.44 7.33
N GLY A 298 7.93 1.54 8.23
CA GLY A 298 9.31 1.08 8.29
C GLY A 298 9.75 0.31 7.05
N LEU A 299 8.89 -0.57 6.51
CA LEU A 299 9.15 -1.30 5.26
C LEU A 299 9.21 -0.34 4.06
N TRP A 300 8.21 0.52 3.93
CA TRP A 300 8.14 1.44 2.80
C TRP A 300 9.22 2.52 2.81
N ALA A 301 9.78 2.88 3.96
CA ALA A 301 10.94 3.76 4.01
C ALA A 301 12.13 3.20 3.22
N GLN A 302 12.25 1.86 3.15
CA GLN A 302 13.27 1.15 2.37
C GLN A 302 12.78 0.87 0.93
N ASP A 303 11.56 0.38 0.75
CA ASP A 303 10.97 0.07 -0.56
C ASP A 303 10.88 1.28 -1.49
N ARG A 304 10.77 2.47 -0.91
CA ARG A 304 10.86 3.73 -1.66
C ARG A 304 12.14 3.81 -2.50
N ALA A 305 13.29 3.46 -1.91
CA ALA A 305 14.57 3.49 -2.63
C ALA A 305 14.61 2.51 -3.82
N TYR A 306 13.97 1.33 -3.67
CA TYR A 306 13.80 0.36 -4.76
C TYR A 306 12.97 0.94 -5.90
N ALA A 307 11.78 1.47 -5.60
CA ALA A 307 10.87 2.01 -6.61
C ALA A 307 11.46 3.22 -7.33
N GLU A 308 12.06 4.17 -6.59
CA GLU A 308 12.73 5.34 -7.16
C GLU A 308 13.93 4.94 -8.04
N ARG A 309 14.74 3.94 -7.62
CA ARG A 309 15.85 3.45 -8.44
C ARG A 309 15.37 2.84 -9.74
N ARG A 310 14.30 2.01 -9.70
CA ARG A 310 13.71 1.42 -10.89
C ARG A 310 13.19 2.48 -11.85
N TYR A 311 12.53 3.51 -11.35
CA TYR A 311 12.05 4.65 -12.12
C TYR A 311 13.20 5.35 -12.85
N TYR A 312 14.27 5.73 -12.17
CA TYR A 312 15.40 6.41 -12.77
C TYR A 312 16.17 5.54 -13.78
N LEU A 313 16.22 4.23 -13.60
CA LEU A 313 16.81 3.34 -14.61
C LEU A 313 16.00 3.27 -15.91
N ARG A 314 14.70 3.54 -15.84
CA ARG A 314 13.83 3.65 -17.03
C ARG A 314 13.84 5.06 -17.63
N HIS A 315 14.27 6.05 -16.87
CA HIS A 315 14.34 7.46 -17.25
C HIS A 315 15.77 8.00 -17.03
N PRO A 316 16.75 7.51 -17.82
CA PRO A 316 18.16 7.87 -17.64
C PRO A 316 18.43 9.36 -17.83
N GLU A 317 17.58 10.07 -18.57
CA GLU A 317 17.62 11.52 -18.76
C GLU A 317 17.45 12.30 -17.44
N LEU A 318 16.82 11.70 -16.42
CA LEU A 318 16.62 12.31 -15.10
C LEU A 318 17.75 12.02 -14.11
N LEU A 319 18.69 11.13 -14.47
CA LEU A 319 19.83 10.76 -13.61
C LEU A 319 20.78 11.93 -13.26
N PRO A 320 21.09 12.88 -14.14
CA PRO A 320 21.96 14.02 -13.83
C PRO A 320 21.45 14.91 -12.71
N GLU A 321 20.13 15.02 -12.56
CA GLU A 321 19.52 15.80 -11.45
C GLU A 321 19.75 15.15 -10.08
N MET A 322 20.00 13.84 -10.05
CA MET A 322 20.29 13.12 -8.81
C MET A 322 21.78 13.10 -8.43
N THR A 323 22.66 13.22 -9.41
CA THR A 323 24.12 13.18 -9.22
C THR A 323 24.71 14.52 -8.77
N GLY A 324 23.93 15.50 -8.38
CA GLY A 324 24.40 16.70 -7.68
C GLY A 324 25.19 16.42 -6.39
N ARG A 325 25.53 15.17 -6.13
CA ARG A 325 26.68 14.76 -5.30
C ARG A 325 27.93 14.93 -6.14
N SER A 326 28.78 15.90 -5.73
CA SER A 326 30.16 15.98 -6.16
C SER A 326 30.77 14.58 -6.22
N THR A 327 31.47 14.28 -7.31
CA THR A 327 32.20 13.00 -7.50
C THR A 327 33.30 12.74 -6.48
N ASP A 328 33.44 13.62 -5.47
CA ASP A 328 34.54 13.61 -4.49
C ASP A 328 34.14 13.18 -3.08
N GLU A 329 32.88 12.80 -2.81
CA GLU A 329 32.53 12.22 -1.52
C GLU A 329 32.55 10.69 -1.55
N PRO A 330 33.38 10.03 -0.71
CA PRO A 330 33.38 8.58 -0.60
C PRO A 330 32.03 8.11 -0.06
N VAL A 331 31.48 7.08 -0.70
CA VAL A 331 30.24 6.40 -0.30
C VAL A 331 30.33 6.05 1.19
N GLY A 332 29.67 6.84 2.01
CA GLY A 332 29.60 6.60 3.45
C GLY A 332 28.94 5.26 3.74
N LYS A 333 29.56 4.47 4.58
CA LYS A 333 29.01 3.21 5.11
C LYS A 333 27.63 3.48 5.73
N PRO A 334 26.66 2.57 5.58
CA PRO A 334 25.38 2.71 6.24
C PRO A 334 25.57 2.76 7.76
N HIS A 335 24.99 3.78 8.39
CA HIS A 335 24.99 3.89 9.85
C HIS A 335 24.20 2.71 10.45
N PRO A 336 24.74 2.08 11.49
CA PRO A 336 23.98 1.07 12.24
C PRO A 336 22.93 1.78 13.11
N PHE A 337 21.68 1.33 13.00
CA PHE A 337 20.63 1.61 13.97
C PHE A 337 20.26 0.37 14.74
#